data_9ebc01c1881821a2f234004228b8aa64
#
_entry.id   9ebc01c1881821a2f234004228b8aa64
#
_cell.length_a   1.000
_cell.length_b   1.000
_cell.length_c   1.000
_cell.angle_alpha   90.00
_cell.angle_beta   90.00
_cell.angle_gamma   90.00
#
_symmetry.space_group_name_H-M   'P 1'
#
loop_
_entity.id
_entity.type
_entity.pdbx_description
1 polymer ?
#
loop_
_entity_poly.entity_id
_entity_poly.type
_entity_poly.pdbx_seq_one_letter_code
_entity_poly.pdbx_strand_id
1 'polypeptide(L)'
;MRVRDSRPPFAGLANLSEEQLHRLPTPCYLLDEAQLRRNGEILLGVQQRTGCRILLAQKAFSNFNVYPVLAPYLAGTEASGLYESRLGREELPEKENHVFCAAYRADEFEELLQYADHIVFNSPSQLAKFGPAAKAAGKSIGLRINPECSTQEGHEIYDPCAPGSRLGTTRAQWDAAVAAHPELPALLDGLHFHTLCEQDADALAVTLAAVEEKFAGLLPRMKWLNFGGGHHITRPGYALDTLESCILSVRQKYGIQVYLEPGEAWALNAGYLVTTVLDTLRNGDTSLAILDMSAACHTPDVIEMPYRPPLLDAGEAGEKTHTVRLGGPTCLAGDIIGDYSFDAPLAEGDKLIFGDMAIYTTCKNNTFNGMPLPPIWLLGADGNCRELVHFGYQDFKMRLGAQ
;
A
#
# COMPACT_ATOMS: atom_id res chain seq x y z
N MET A 1 -22.85 15.83 15.14
CA MET A 1 -21.97 14.72 15.57
C MET A 1 -20.66 15.35 16.03
N ARG A 2 -20.33 15.32 17.30
CA ARG A 2 -18.99 15.77 17.74
C ARG A 2 -18.06 14.56 17.67
N VAL A 3 -16.98 14.65 16.89
CA VAL A 3 -15.93 13.64 16.93
C VAL A 3 -15.36 13.61 18.33
N ARG A 4 -15.65 12.56 19.10
CA ARG A 4 -15.21 12.38 20.49
C ARG A 4 -13.92 11.54 20.55
N ASP A 5 -13.67 10.75 19.52
CA ASP A 5 -12.51 9.86 19.46
C ASP A 5 -11.32 10.59 18.84
N SER A 6 -10.32 10.88 19.65
CA SER A 6 -9.06 11.51 19.24
C SER A 6 -7.93 10.50 19.02
N ARG A 7 -8.23 9.18 19.12
CA ARG A 7 -7.25 8.12 18.92
C ARG A 7 -7.09 7.81 17.41
N PRO A 8 -5.94 7.31 16.98
CA PRO A 8 -5.84 6.73 15.64
C PRO A 8 -6.91 5.63 15.45
N PRO A 9 -7.55 5.55 14.29
CA PRO A 9 -7.30 6.34 13.05
C PRO A 9 -8.05 7.67 12.97
N PHE A 10 -8.78 8.12 13.98
CA PHE A 10 -9.72 9.24 13.91
C PHE A 10 -9.17 10.59 14.42
N ALA A 11 -7.92 10.64 14.86
CA ALA A 11 -7.32 11.83 15.46
C ALA A 11 -7.39 13.09 14.57
N GLY A 12 -7.27 12.93 13.25
CA GLY A 12 -7.33 14.04 12.29
C GLY A 12 -8.71 14.70 12.19
N LEU A 13 -9.77 13.93 12.44
CA LEU A 13 -11.15 14.45 12.40
C LEU A 13 -11.45 15.46 13.51
N ALA A 14 -10.63 15.53 14.57
CA ALA A 14 -10.78 16.52 15.62
C ALA A 14 -10.65 17.98 15.10
N ASN A 15 -10.01 18.16 13.95
CA ASN A 15 -9.86 19.44 13.27
C ASN A 15 -11.01 19.76 12.31
N LEU A 16 -11.95 18.83 12.12
CA LEU A 16 -13.08 18.99 11.21
C LEU A 16 -14.31 19.47 11.98
N SER A 17 -14.90 20.59 11.57
CA SER A 17 -16.15 21.06 12.16
C SER A 17 -17.34 20.18 11.74
N GLU A 18 -18.40 20.14 12.55
CA GLU A 18 -19.64 19.44 12.19
C GLU A 18 -20.22 19.95 10.86
N GLU A 19 -20.14 21.26 10.62
CA GLU A 19 -20.64 21.87 9.39
C GLU A 19 -19.83 21.38 8.17
N GLN A 20 -18.50 21.31 8.27
CA GLN A 20 -17.66 20.77 7.21
C GLN A 20 -17.98 19.30 6.93
N LEU A 21 -18.13 18.49 7.97
CA LEU A 21 -18.50 17.08 7.84
C LEU A 21 -19.88 16.91 7.15
N HIS A 22 -20.85 17.73 7.52
CA HIS A 22 -22.17 17.70 6.87
C HIS A 22 -22.12 18.10 5.39
N ARG A 23 -21.21 18.98 5.00
CA ARG A 23 -21.03 19.42 3.61
C ARG A 23 -20.30 18.43 2.71
N LEU A 24 -19.55 17.48 3.27
CA LEU A 24 -18.88 16.47 2.45
C LEU A 24 -19.93 15.64 1.70
N PRO A 25 -19.74 15.41 0.39
CA PRO A 25 -20.58 14.48 -0.34
C PRO A 25 -20.34 13.05 0.17
N THR A 26 -21.29 12.15 -0.08
CA THR A 26 -21.12 10.73 0.22
C THR A 26 -21.51 9.86 -0.98
N PRO A 27 -20.83 8.72 -1.18
CA PRO A 27 -19.60 8.36 -0.51
C PRO A 27 -18.42 9.25 -0.97
N CYS A 28 -17.44 9.52 -0.09
CA CYS A 28 -16.20 10.19 -0.50
C CYS A 28 -15.02 9.70 0.33
N TYR A 29 -13.82 9.69 -0.28
CA TYR A 29 -12.57 9.57 0.45
C TYR A 29 -12.13 10.95 0.93
N LEU A 30 -11.69 11.03 2.17
CA LEU A 30 -11.13 12.25 2.76
C LEU A 30 -9.71 11.94 3.24
N LEU A 31 -8.69 12.47 2.56
CA LEU A 31 -7.29 12.36 2.95
C LEU A 31 -6.94 13.38 4.03
N ASP A 32 -6.11 13.00 5.00
CA ASP A 32 -5.63 13.85 6.09
C ASP A 32 -4.18 14.29 5.84
N GLU A 33 -3.98 15.54 5.41
CA GLU A 33 -2.66 16.08 5.13
C GLU A 33 -1.76 16.10 6.37
N ALA A 34 -2.30 16.40 7.54
CA ALA A 34 -1.53 16.45 8.78
C ALA A 34 -1.00 15.07 9.17
N GLN A 35 -1.80 14.02 8.97
CA GLN A 35 -1.35 12.65 9.22
C GLN A 35 -0.32 12.18 8.18
N LEU A 36 -0.50 12.51 6.89
CA LEU A 36 0.49 12.23 5.86
C LEU A 36 1.86 12.85 6.20
N ARG A 37 1.87 14.10 6.68
CA ARG A 37 3.10 14.76 7.13
C ARG A 37 3.74 14.08 8.33
N ARG A 38 2.95 13.72 9.36
CA ARG A 38 3.46 12.98 10.54
C ARG A 38 4.10 11.66 10.15
N ASN A 39 3.48 10.91 9.26
CA ASN A 39 4.05 9.66 8.74
C ASN A 39 5.37 9.93 7.99
N GLY A 40 5.38 10.96 7.14
CA GLY A 40 6.57 11.37 6.40
C GLY A 40 7.73 11.77 7.32
N GLU A 41 7.46 12.49 8.42
CA GLU A 41 8.47 12.87 9.42
C GLU A 41 9.11 11.67 10.10
N ILE A 42 8.33 10.65 10.46
CA ILE A 42 8.84 9.40 11.05
C ILE A 42 9.78 8.72 10.05
N LEU A 43 9.34 8.55 8.80
CA LEU A 43 10.11 7.89 7.75
C LEU A 43 11.39 8.67 7.40
N LEU A 44 11.32 9.99 7.33
CA LEU A 44 12.49 10.84 7.14
C LEU A 44 13.48 10.69 8.30
N GLY A 45 12.99 10.61 9.54
CA GLY A 45 13.82 10.38 10.72
C GLY A 45 14.64 9.09 10.61
N VAL A 46 14.02 7.98 10.18
CA VAL A 46 14.73 6.72 9.92
C VAL A 46 15.81 6.90 8.85
N GLN A 47 15.49 7.57 7.74
CA GLN A 47 16.48 7.83 6.67
C GLN A 47 17.66 8.67 7.18
N GLN A 48 17.41 9.70 7.98
CA GLN A 48 18.46 10.55 8.52
C GLN A 48 19.39 9.83 9.50
N ARG A 49 18.85 8.98 10.37
CA ARG A 49 19.64 8.25 11.37
C ARG A 49 20.42 7.08 10.77
N THR A 50 19.89 6.44 9.74
CA THR A 50 20.50 5.23 9.17
C THR A 50 21.19 5.44 7.83
N GLY A 51 20.82 6.52 7.11
CA GLY A 51 21.24 6.77 5.73
C GLY A 51 20.64 5.79 4.72
N CYS A 52 19.58 5.05 5.07
CA CYS A 52 18.78 4.30 4.10
C CYS A 52 17.95 5.24 3.22
N ARG A 53 17.33 4.71 2.20
CA ARG A 53 16.40 5.41 1.32
C ARG A 53 15.04 4.72 1.36
N ILE A 54 13.99 5.49 1.62
CA ILE A 54 12.62 4.97 1.74
C ILE A 54 11.79 5.47 0.56
N LEU A 55 11.22 4.53 -0.18
CA LEU A 55 10.39 4.75 -1.36
C LEU A 55 8.91 4.63 -0.99
N LEU A 56 8.05 5.30 -1.76
CA LEU A 56 6.61 5.08 -1.70
C LEU A 56 6.21 3.97 -2.67
N ALA A 57 5.70 2.85 -2.18
CA ALA A 57 5.10 1.82 -3.03
C ALA A 57 3.71 2.25 -3.49
N GLN A 58 3.59 2.64 -4.77
CA GLN A 58 2.38 3.23 -5.34
C GLN A 58 1.18 2.29 -5.34
N LYS A 59 1.38 0.98 -5.36
CA LYS A 59 0.31 -0.03 -5.28
C LYS A 59 -0.58 0.14 -4.05
N ALA A 60 -0.05 0.66 -2.94
CA ALA A 60 -0.83 0.89 -1.73
C ALA A 60 -1.43 2.29 -1.70
N PHE A 61 -0.71 3.29 -2.23
CA PHE A 61 -1.13 4.68 -2.22
C PHE A 61 -0.54 5.44 -3.41
N SER A 62 -1.40 5.87 -4.33
CA SER A 62 -1.00 6.57 -5.57
C SER A 62 -1.81 7.85 -5.82
N ASN A 63 -2.30 8.48 -4.78
CA ASN A 63 -3.00 9.76 -4.87
C ASN A 63 -2.02 10.90 -5.15
N PHE A 64 -1.61 11.05 -6.41
CA PHE A 64 -0.53 11.96 -6.81
C PHE A 64 -0.82 13.44 -6.51
N ASN A 65 -2.06 13.86 -6.36
CA ASN A 65 -2.42 15.21 -5.92
C ASN A 65 -1.83 15.60 -4.54
N VAL A 66 -1.45 14.60 -3.72
CA VAL A 66 -0.76 14.82 -2.43
C VAL A 66 0.72 14.45 -2.46
N TYR A 67 1.27 14.06 -3.61
CA TYR A 67 2.72 13.83 -3.75
C TYR A 67 3.56 15.05 -3.39
N PRO A 68 3.16 16.30 -3.69
CA PRO A 68 3.90 17.49 -3.21
C PRO A 68 4.01 17.57 -1.67
N VAL A 69 3.04 17.03 -0.94
CA VAL A 69 3.08 16.92 0.53
C VAL A 69 4.13 15.91 0.98
N LEU A 70 4.29 14.80 0.27
CA LEU A 70 5.20 13.70 0.59
C LEU A 70 6.61 13.90 0.05
N ALA A 71 6.78 14.64 -1.04
CA ALA A 71 8.05 14.83 -1.73
C ALA A 71 9.24 15.25 -0.83
N PRO A 72 9.06 16.09 0.22
CA PRO A 72 10.15 16.42 1.14
C PRO A 72 10.69 15.24 1.95
N TYR A 73 9.90 14.19 2.12
CA TYR A 73 10.19 13.08 3.02
C TYR A 73 10.68 11.82 2.30
N LEU A 74 10.25 11.59 1.05
CA LEU A 74 10.53 10.35 0.32
C LEU A 74 11.78 10.46 -0.56
N ALA A 75 12.49 9.34 -0.72
CA ALA A 75 13.63 9.23 -1.62
C ALA A 75 13.19 8.97 -3.07
N GLY A 76 12.04 8.36 -3.27
CA GLY A 76 11.51 8.02 -4.57
C GLY A 76 10.21 7.25 -4.49
N THR A 77 9.83 6.62 -5.62
CA THR A 77 8.66 5.75 -5.75
C THR A 77 9.07 4.33 -6.11
N GLU A 78 8.25 3.36 -5.73
CA GLU A 78 8.27 2.00 -6.24
C GLU A 78 6.99 1.76 -7.05
N ALA A 79 7.15 1.12 -8.19
CA ALA A 79 6.11 0.82 -9.14
C ALA A 79 6.03 -0.69 -9.40
N SER A 80 4.81 -1.20 -9.58
CA SER A 80 4.55 -2.61 -9.92
C SER A 80 4.34 -2.83 -11.42
N GLY A 81 4.45 -1.77 -12.23
CA GLY A 81 4.28 -1.83 -13.68
C GLY A 81 4.53 -0.51 -14.39
N LEU A 82 4.32 -0.54 -15.71
CA LEU A 82 4.60 0.60 -16.60
C LEU A 82 3.85 1.88 -16.17
N TYR A 83 2.55 1.80 -15.89
CA TYR A 83 1.75 2.99 -15.62
C TYR A 83 2.07 3.63 -14.27
N GLU A 84 2.35 2.83 -13.24
CA GLU A 84 2.84 3.38 -11.96
C GLU A 84 4.22 3.99 -12.12
N SER A 85 5.12 3.36 -12.89
CA SER A 85 6.46 3.91 -13.16
C SER A 85 6.38 5.24 -13.90
N ARG A 86 5.51 5.33 -14.90
CA ARG A 86 5.26 6.57 -15.64
C ARG A 86 4.70 7.65 -14.73
N LEU A 87 3.68 7.32 -13.91
CA LEU A 87 3.10 8.25 -12.94
C LEU A 87 4.16 8.80 -11.98
N GLY A 88 4.97 7.91 -11.39
CA GLY A 88 6.06 8.31 -10.48
C GLY A 88 7.04 9.27 -11.14
N ARG A 89 7.43 9.01 -12.40
CA ARG A 89 8.33 9.88 -13.15
C ARG A 89 7.70 11.22 -13.53
N GLU A 90 6.44 11.24 -13.95
CA GLU A 90 5.74 12.46 -14.34
C GLU A 90 5.51 13.40 -13.14
N GLU A 91 5.12 12.84 -11.98
CA GLU A 91 4.74 13.62 -10.80
C GLU A 91 5.90 13.93 -9.84
N LEU A 92 6.97 13.14 -9.88
CA LEU A 92 8.16 13.28 -9.03
C LEU A 92 9.46 13.12 -9.86
N PRO A 93 9.69 13.99 -10.87
CA PRO A 93 10.77 13.83 -11.86
C PRO A 93 12.17 13.79 -11.25
N GLU A 94 12.38 14.48 -10.11
CA GLU A 94 13.67 14.56 -9.42
C GLU A 94 13.93 13.44 -8.41
N LYS A 95 12.97 12.50 -8.27
CA LYS A 95 13.05 11.37 -7.33
C LYS A 95 13.41 10.08 -8.04
N GLU A 96 14.00 9.14 -7.31
CA GLU A 96 14.26 7.81 -7.83
C GLU A 96 12.96 7.06 -8.14
N ASN A 97 12.95 6.30 -9.22
CA ASN A 97 11.82 5.50 -9.65
C ASN A 97 12.26 4.04 -9.81
N HIS A 98 11.87 3.20 -8.86
CA HIS A 98 12.14 1.78 -8.82
C HIS A 98 10.97 1.00 -9.39
N VAL A 99 11.23 -0.10 -10.08
CA VAL A 99 10.17 -0.95 -10.63
C VAL A 99 10.44 -2.41 -10.33
N PHE A 100 9.44 -3.09 -9.81
CA PHE A 100 9.39 -4.54 -9.69
C PHE A 100 8.11 -5.10 -10.31
N CYS A 101 8.23 -5.99 -11.27
CA CYS A 101 7.12 -6.78 -11.80
C CYS A 101 7.41 -8.27 -11.63
N ALA A 102 6.37 -9.06 -11.35
CA ALA A 102 6.50 -10.52 -11.33
C ALA A 102 6.93 -11.08 -12.71
N ALA A 103 6.54 -10.41 -13.80
CA ALA A 103 7.04 -10.64 -15.15
C ALA A 103 6.84 -9.38 -15.99
N TYR A 104 7.89 -8.94 -16.68
CA TYR A 104 7.82 -7.82 -17.64
C TYR A 104 7.27 -8.28 -18.98
N ARG A 105 6.44 -7.45 -19.59
CA ARG A 105 5.93 -7.62 -20.94
C ARG A 105 6.94 -7.10 -21.95
N ALA A 106 7.16 -7.86 -23.05
CA ALA A 106 8.15 -7.48 -24.04
C ALA A 106 7.74 -6.23 -24.86
N ASP A 107 6.45 -6.03 -25.05
CA ASP A 107 5.86 -4.89 -25.78
C ASP A 107 5.84 -3.58 -24.94
N GLU A 108 6.05 -3.65 -23.64
CA GLU A 108 6.07 -2.49 -22.73
C GLU A 108 7.48 -2.14 -22.23
N PHE A 109 8.43 -3.07 -22.33
CA PHE A 109 9.70 -2.96 -21.63
C PHE A 109 10.57 -1.79 -22.13
N GLU A 110 10.55 -1.51 -23.43
CA GLU A 110 11.30 -0.39 -23.99
C GLU A 110 10.76 0.96 -23.51
N GLU A 111 9.42 1.08 -23.38
CA GLU A 111 8.80 2.28 -22.81
C GLU A 111 9.13 2.39 -21.32
N LEU A 112 9.08 1.29 -20.55
CA LEU A 112 9.42 1.26 -19.13
C LEU A 112 10.83 1.80 -18.85
N LEU A 113 11.80 1.50 -19.74
CA LEU A 113 13.18 2.00 -19.63
C LEU A 113 13.26 3.54 -19.63
N GLN A 114 12.27 4.25 -20.17
CA GLN A 114 12.25 5.72 -20.17
C GLN A 114 11.96 6.30 -18.79
N TYR A 115 11.24 5.57 -17.93
CA TYR A 115 10.77 6.06 -16.65
C TYR A 115 11.56 5.54 -15.47
N ALA A 116 11.98 4.27 -15.49
CA ALA A 116 12.62 3.60 -14.37
C ALA A 116 14.11 3.99 -14.22
N ASP A 117 14.59 4.10 -12.98
CA ASP A 117 16.01 4.18 -12.63
C ASP A 117 16.56 2.82 -12.18
N HIS A 118 15.79 2.09 -11.38
CA HIS A 118 16.07 0.74 -10.90
C HIS A 118 15.04 -0.25 -11.42
N ILE A 119 15.51 -1.38 -11.95
CA ILE A 119 14.64 -2.46 -12.46
C ILE A 119 14.98 -3.74 -11.74
N VAL A 120 14.00 -4.29 -11.04
CA VAL A 120 14.14 -5.54 -10.27
C VAL A 120 13.46 -6.68 -11.03
N PHE A 121 14.21 -7.69 -11.39
CA PHE A 121 13.71 -8.90 -12.04
C PHE A 121 13.28 -9.94 -11.02
N ASN A 122 12.18 -10.61 -11.30
CA ASN A 122 11.63 -11.64 -10.42
C ASN A 122 12.34 -13.00 -10.56
N SER A 123 12.92 -13.27 -11.72
CA SER A 123 13.54 -14.56 -12.03
C SER A 123 14.79 -14.41 -12.89
N PRO A 124 15.70 -15.41 -12.85
CA PRO A 124 16.87 -15.41 -13.71
C PRO A 124 16.56 -15.41 -15.21
N SER A 125 15.43 -16.01 -15.62
CA SER A 125 14.99 -15.99 -17.03
C SER A 125 14.57 -14.60 -17.49
N GLN A 126 13.88 -13.83 -16.63
CA GLN A 126 13.57 -12.43 -16.91
C GLN A 126 14.84 -11.57 -16.94
N LEU A 127 15.76 -11.79 -16.00
CA LEU A 127 17.07 -11.13 -15.99
C LEU A 127 17.86 -11.42 -17.28
N ALA A 128 17.93 -12.68 -17.70
CA ALA A 128 18.61 -13.06 -18.95
C ALA A 128 18.00 -12.40 -20.19
N LYS A 129 16.66 -12.33 -20.23
CA LYS A 129 15.91 -11.78 -21.36
C LYS A 129 16.04 -10.26 -21.47
N PHE A 130 15.86 -9.54 -20.38
CA PHE A 130 15.71 -8.08 -20.39
C PHE A 130 16.91 -7.33 -19.77
N GLY A 131 17.73 -8.01 -18.97
CA GLY A 131 18.88 -7.41 -18.28
C GLY A 131 19.88 -6.73 -19.22
N PRO A 132 20.27 -7.34 -20.36
CA PRO A 132 21.18 -6.70 -21.32
C PRO A 132 20.63 -5.35 -21.84
N ALA A 133 19.36 -5.27 -22.18
CA ALA A 133 18.74 -4.02 -22.65
C ALA A 133 18.67 -2.97 -21.52
N ALA A 134 18.29 -3.37 -20.30
CA ALA A 134 18.28 -2.48 -19.14
C ALA A 134 19.69 -1.95 -18.83
N LYS A 135 20.72 -2.80 -18.90
CA LYS A 135 22.13 -2.41 -18.70
C LYS A 135 22.60 -1.42 -19.77
N ALA A 136 22.27 -1.68 -21.03
CA ALA A 136 22.59 -0.79 -22.15
C ALA A 136 21.92 0.58 -22.02
N ALA A 137 20.71 0.63 -21.42
CA ALA A 137 20.00 1.86 -21.08
C ALA A 137 20.50 2.54 -19.79
N GLY A 138 21.57 2.02 -19.17
CA GLY A 138 22.19 2.61 -17.98
C GLY A 138 21.39 2.42 -16.70
N LYS A 139 20.45 1.45 -16.65
CA LYS A 139 19.61 1.22 -15.47
C LYS A 139 20.32 0.41 -14.41
N SER A 140 20.00 0.65 -13.15
CA SER A 140 20.42 -0.17 -12.03
C SER A 140 19.57 -1.44 -11.97
N ILE A 141 20.22 -2.61 -11.93
CA ILE A 141 19.55 -3.90 -12.09
C ILE A 141 19.57 -4.70 -10.79
N GLY A 142 18.40 -5.16 -10.38
CA GLY A 142 18.23 -6.04 -9.23
C GLY A 142 17.59 -7.37 -9.55
N LEU A 143 17.78 -8.31 -8.62
CA LEU A 143 17.05 -9.58 -8.60
C LEU A 143 16.25 -9.66 -7.30
N ARG A 144 14.96 -9.92 -7.39
CA ARG A 144 14.17 -10.29 -6.22
C ARG A 144 14.52 -11.71 -5.81
N ILE A 145 15.02 -11.85 -4.60
CA ILE A 145 15.34 -13.13 -3.99
C ILE A 145 14.22 -13.60 -3.07
N ASN A 146 14.03 -14.90 -3.00
CA ASN A 146 13.15 -15.54 -2.02
C ASN A 146 14.03 -16.29 -1.00
N PRO A 147 14.12 -15.80 0.24
CA PRO A 147 14.91 -16.45 1.28
C PRO A 147 14.24 -17.71 1.83
N GLU A 148 13.04 -18.08 1.34
CA GLU A 148 12.27 -19.23 1.84
C GLU A 148 12.12 -19.20 3.37
N CYS A 149 11.85 -18.00 3.88
CA CYS A 149 11.65 -17.70 5.29
C CYS A 149 10.32 -16.96 5.43
N SER A 150 9.31 -17.65 5.93
CA SER A 150 8.02 -17.07 6.25
C SER A 150 7.97 -16.60 7.69
N THR A 151 7.41 -15.40 7.88
CA THR A 151 7.08 -14.83 9.18
C THR A 151 5.57 -14.59 9.31
N GLN A 152 4.77 -15.03 8.31
CA GLN A 152 3.32 -14.91 8.30
C GLN A 152 2.68 -16.14 8.95
N GLU A 153 2.18 -15.99 10.16
CA GLU A 153 1.47 -17.07 10.86
C GLU A 153 -0.01 -17.12 10.43
N GLY A 154 -0.44 -18.27 9.90
CA GLY A 154 -1.85 -18.55 9.62
C GLY A 154 -2.45 -17.90 8.38
N HIS A 155 -1.68 -17.22 7.55
CA HIS A 155 -2.17 -16.48 6.38
C HIS A 155 -1.32 -16.72 5.12
N GLU A 156 -1.37 -17.91 4.56
CA GLU A 156 -0.61 -18.26 3.33
C GLU A 156 -0.85 -17.29 2.16
N ILE A 157 -2.05 -16.71 2.06
CA ILE A 157 -2.40 -15.77 0.99
C ILE A 157 -1.57 -14.48 1.03
N TYR A 158 -1.04 -14.11 2.21
CA TYR A 158 -0.20 -12.92 2.42
C TYR A 158 1.29 -13.24 2.47
N ASP A 159 1.66 -14.52 2.35
CA ASP A 159 3.03 -14.96 2.48
C ASP A 159 3.75 -15.00 1.14
N PRO A 160 4.63 -14.02 0.84
CA PRO A 160 5.40 -14.03 -0.40
C PRO A 160 6.43 -15.16 -0.46
N CYS A 161 6.72 -15.81 0.67
CA CYS A 161 7.69 -16.91 0.81
C CYS A 161 7.04 -18.28 0.97
N ALA A 162 5.70 -18.38 0.90
CA ALA A 162 4.99 -19.63 0.96
C ALA A 162 5.47 -20.64 -0.10
N PRO A 163 5.40 -21.95 0.16
CA PRO A 163 5.69 -22.98 -0.85
C PRO A 163 4.84 -22.75 -2.11
N GLY A 164 5.49 -22.73 -3.29
CA GLY A 164 4.83 -22.46 -4.56
C GLY A 164 4.59 -21.00 -4.87
N SER A 165 5.08 -20.06 -4.05
CA SER A 165 5.04 -18.63 -4.36
C SER A 165 5.72 -18.34 -5.71
N ARG A 166 5.05 -17.51 -6.52
CA ARG A 166 5.61 -17.03 -7.80
C ARG A 166 6.61 -15.90 -7.64
N LEU A 167 6.85 -15.42 -6.41
CA LEU A 167 7.58 -14.18 -6.13
C LEU A 167 9.00 -14.46 -5.63
N GLY A 168 9.96 -13.96 -6.39
CA GLY A 168 11.38 -14.03 -6.06
C GLY A 168 12.04 -15.36 -6.46
N THR A 169 13.35 -15.33 -6.51
CA THR A 169 14.24 -16.42 -6.91
C THR A 169 14.85 -17.08 -5.67
N THR A 170 14.64 -18.38 -5.48
CA THR A 170 15.28 -19.13 -4.40
C THR A 170 16.78 -19.31 -4.66
N ARG A 171 17.54 -19.67 -3.64
CA ARG A 171 18.98 -19.92 -3.79
C ARG A 171 19.26 -21.04 -4.80
N ALA A 172 18.50 -22.12 -4.74
CA ALA A 172 18.65 -23.25 -5.66
C ALA A 172 18.37 -22.86 -7.12
N GLN A 173 17.33 -22.05 -7.35
CA GLN A 173 17.02 -21.53 -8.69
C GLN A 173 18.16 -20.63 -9.23
N TRP A 174 18.70 -19.77 -8.37
CA TRP A 174 19.82 -18.92 -8.75
C TRP A 174 21.06 -19.72 -9.12
N ASP A 175 21.46 -20.70 -8.30
CA ASP A 175 22.64 -21.52 -8.54
C ASP A 175 22.52 -22.32 -9.84
N ALA A 176 21.34 -22.90 -10.09
CA ALA A 176 21.07 -23.61 -11.34
C ALA A 176 21.14 -22.68 -12.56
N ALA A 177 20.61 -21.46 -12.43
CA ALA A 177 20.64 -20.47 -13.51
C ALA A 177 22.07 -20.00 -13.81
N VAL A 178 22.88 -19.73 -12.79
CA VAL A 178 24.28 -19.31 -12.96
C VAL A 178 25.13 -20.44 -13.53
N ALA A 179 24.87 -21.70 -13.19
CA ALA A 179 25.54 -22.84 -13.79
C ALA A 179 25.27 -22.94 -15.31
N ALA A 180 24.08 -22.58 -15.75
CA ALA A 180 23.71 -22.56 -17.17
C ALA A 180 24.13 -21.24 -17.89
N HIS A 181 24.16 -20.13 -17.15
CA HIS A 181 24.37 -18.76 -17.63
C HIS A 181 25.33 -18.01 -16.70
N PRO A 182 26.66 -18.28 -16.80
CA PRO A 182 27.67 -17.69 -15.90
C PRO A 182 27.78 -16.16 -15.97
N GLU A 183 27.22 -15.54 -17.00
CA GLU A 183 27.21 -14.09 -17.20
C GLU A 183 26.19 -13.36 -16.33
N LEU A 184 25.15 -14.03 -15.83
CA LEU A 184 24.05 -13.40 -15.08
C LEU A 184 24.49 -12.56 -13.88
N PRO A 185 25.44 -13.01 -13.03
CA PRO A 185 25.89 -12.22 -11.89
C PRO A 185 26.47 -10.85 -12.26
N ALA A 186 27.07 -10.73 -13.47
CA ALA A 186 27.67 -9.47 -13.94
C ALA A 186 26.61 -8.40 -14.32
N LEU A 187 25.35 -8.80 -14.51
CA LEU A 187 24.27 -7.88 -14.78
C LEU A 187 23.76 -7.18 -13.50
N LEU A 188 23.91 -7.81 -12.32
CA LEU A 188 23.31 -7.34 -11.08
C LEU A 188 24.08 -6.17 -10.45
N ASP A 189 23.33 -5.16 -10.04
CA ASP A 189 23.79 -4.07 -9.18
C ASP A 189 23.25 -4.22 -7.75
N GLY A 190 22.15 -4.95 -7.54
CA GLY A 190 21.56 -5.13 -6.22
C GLY A 190 20.65 -6.34 -6.07
N LEU A 191 20.24 -6.58 -4.85
CA LEU A 191 19.24 -7.59 -4.50
C LEU A 191 18.03 -6.92 -3.85
N HIS A 192 16.89 -7.57 -3.99
CA HIS A 192 15.62 -7.16 -3.40
C HIS A 192 14.95 -8.37 -2.74
N PHE A 193 14.34 -8.19 -1.60
CA PHE A 193 13.39 -9.14 -1.03
C PHE A 193 12.17 -8.41 -0.48
N HIS A 194 11.03 -9.06 -0.51
CA HIS A 194 9.79 -8.56 0.08
C HIS A 194 9.08 -9.74 0.71
N THR A 195 9.15 -9.85 2.01
CA THR A 195 8.74 -11.02 2.80
C THR A 195 7.68 -10.68 3.83
N LEU A 196 7.51 -9.39 4.14
CA LEU A 196 6.62 -8.91 5.19
C LEU A 196 5.27 -8.44 4.60
N CYS A 197 4.23 -8.55 5.42
CA CYS A 197 2.95 -7.91 5.22
C CYS A 197 2.46 -7.41 6.58
N GLU A 198 2.38 -6.09 6.77
CA GLU A 198 1.92 -5.42 8.00
C GLU A 198 2.64 -5.84 9.28
N GLN A 199 3.94 -6.14 9.20
CA GLN A 199 4.70 -6.69 10.32
C GLN A 199 5.64 -5.67 10.97
N ASP A 200 6.07 -6.01 12.20
CA ASP A 200 7.05 -5.25 12.96
C ASP A 200 8.49 -5.62 12.56
N ALA A 201 9.47 -4.90 13.09
CA ALA A 201 10.88 -5.04 12.73
C ALA A 201 11.53 -6.35 13.21
N ASP A 202 10.95 -7.07 14.16
CA ASP A 202 11.39 -8.40 14.58
C ASP A 202 11.26 -9.42 13.42
N ALA A 203 10.17 -9.37 12.66
CA ALA A 203 9.98 -10.19 11.48
C ALA A 203 11.04 -9.88 10.40
N LEU A 204 11.43 -8.60 10.23
CA LEU A 204 12.55 -8.22 9.36
C LEU A 204 13.86 -8.84 9.84
N ALA A 205 14.15 -8.79 11.13
CA ALA A 205 15.40 -9.35 11.66
C ALA A 205 15.52 -10.85 11.38
N VAL A 206 14.43 -11.61 11.54
CA VAL A 206 14.36 -13.04 11.19
C VAL A 206 14.60 -13.25 9.70
N THR A 207 13.92 -12.50 8.85
CA THR A 207 14.08 -12.62 7.39
C THR A 207 15.47 -12.24 6.92
N LEU A 208 16.06 -11.18 7.49
CA LEU A 208 17.39 -10.71 7.14
C LEU A 208 18.46 -11.76 7.47
N ALA A 209 18.32 -12.47 8.59
CA ALA A 209 19.20 -13.59 8.93
C ALA A 209 19.14 -14.69 7.86
N ALA A 210 17.94 -15.05 7.38
CA ALA A 210 17.79 -16.04 6.30
C ALA A 210 18.36 -15.55 4.95
N VAL A 211 18.22 -14.25 4.65
CA VAL A 211 18.85 -13.63 3.46
C VAL A 211 20.36 -13.72 3.56
N GLU A 212 20.94 -13.39 4.70
CA GLU A 212 22.39 -13.49 4.91
C GLU A 212 22.87 -14.95 4.86
N GLU A 213 22.17 -15.90 5.46
CA GLU A 213 22.52 -17.32 5.39
C GLU A 213 22.60 -17.82 3.94
N LYS A 214 21.59 -17.51 3.13
CA LYS A 214 21.45 -18.08 1.78
C LYS A 214 22.17 -17.27 0.70
N PHE A 215 22.27 -15.95 0.85
CA PHE A 215 22.73 -15.05 -0.22
C PHE A 215 23.96 -14.22 0.16
N ALA A 216 24.62 -14.46 1.33
CA ALA A 216 25.80 -13.72 1.76
C ALA A 216 26.91 -13.65 0.71
N GLY A 217 27.08 -14.67 -0.10
CA GLY A 217 28.10 -14.71 -1.16
C GLY A 217 27.86 -13.71 -2.30
N LEU A 218 26.65 -13.19 -2.46
CA LEU A 218 26.31 -12.17 -3.46
C LEU A 218 26.44 -10.74 -2.92
N LEU A 219 26.10 -10.52 -1.66
CA LEU A 219 25.99 -9.19 -1.05
C LEU A 219 27.26 -8.31 -1.20
N PRO A 220 28.50 -8.81 -1.03
CA PRO A 220 29.68 -7.99 -1.18
C PRO A 220 29.93 -7.41 -2.58
N ARG A 221 29.22 -7.93 -3.59
CA ARG A 221 29.32 -7.46 -4.98
C ARG A 221 28.21 -6.48 -5.34
N MET A 222 27.22 -6.32 -4.49
CA MET A 222 26.06 -5.47 -4.73
C MET A 222 26.38 -4.02 -4.36
N LYS A 223 25.71 -3.08 -4.99
CA LYS A 223 25.71 -1.66 -4.64
C LYS A 223 24.61 -1.34 -3.64
N TRP A 224 23.54 -2.15 -3.64
CA TRP A 224 22.39 -1.96 -2.79
C TRP A 224 21.67 -3.26 -2.43
N LEU A 225 20.93 -3.20 -1.32
CA LEU A 225 19.96 -4.22 -0.90
C LEU A 225 18.65 -3.53 -0.55
N ASN A 226 17.55 -3.99 -1.16
CA ASN A 226 16.22 -3.48 -0.92
C ASN A 226 15.43 -4.47 -0.05
N PHE A 227 14.97 -4.02 1.10
CA PHE A 227 14.23 -4.83 2.06
C PHE A 227 12.74 -4.99 1.71
N GLY A 228 12.29 -4.36 0.61
CA GLY A 228 10.89 -4.39 0.19
C GLY A 228 9.96 -3.59 1.08
N GLY A 229 8.68 -3.93 0.99
CA GLY A 229 7.60 -3.32 1.76
C GLY A 229 7.07 -4.22 2.90
N GLY A 230 5.87 -3.91 3.36
CA GLY A 230 5.20 -4.63 4.45
C GLY A 230 5.67 -4.23 5.85
N HIS A 231 6.51 -3.20 5.94
CA HIS A 231 7.00 -2.62 7.19
C HIS A 231 6.00 -1.58 7.70
N HIS A 232 5.37 -1.82 8.84
CA HIS A 232 4.40 -0.92 9.45
C HIS A 232 5.05 0.21 10.27
N ILE A 233 6.07 0.87 9.73
CA ILE A 233 7.01 1.78 10.40
C ILE A 233 6.31 2.90 11.17
N THR A 234 5.20 3.42 10.66
CA THR A 234 4.47 4.55 11.25
C THR A 234 3.36 4.12 12.22
N ARG A 235 3.20 2.80 12.43
CA ARG A 235 2.27 2.28 13.42
C ARG A 235 2.73 2.65 14.84
N PRO A 236 1.83 3.09 15.72
CA PRO A 236 2.17 3.32 17.11
C PRO A 236 2.80 2.07 17.75
N GLY A 237 3.94 2.24 18.40
CA GLY A 237 4.67 1.15 19.07
C GLY A 237 5.53 0.28 18.16
N TYR A 238 5.71 0.63 16.89
CA TYR A 238 6.64 -0.06 15.98
C TYR A 238 8.08 0.03 16.51
N ALA A 239 8.84 -1.08 16.45
CA ALA A 239 10.20 -1.20 16.97
C ALA A 239 11.24 -0.53 16.06
N LEU A 240 11.26 0.82 16.02
CA LEU A 240 12.17 1.62 15.18
C LEU A 240 13.64 1.28 15.42
N ASP A 241 14.05 1.10 16.69
CA ASP A 241 15.45 0.78 17.03
C ASP A 241 15.89 -0.55 16.41
N THR A 242 15.01 -1.55 16.34
CA THR A 242 15.27 -2.83 15.69
C THR A 242 15.41 -2.66 14.19
N LEU A 243 14.52 -1.90 13.54
CA LEU A 243 14.62 -1.57 12.12
C LEU A 243 15.95 -0.89 11.79
N GLU A 244 16.29 0.15 12.55
CA GLU A 244 17.51 0.92 12.35
C GLU A 244 18.77 0.07 12.55
N SER A 245 18.74 -0.82 13.55
CA SER A 245 19.82 -1.79 13.80
C SER A 245 20.01 -2.74 12.62
N CYS A 246 18.93 -3.27 12.03
CA CYS A 246 18.98 -4.10 10.83
C CYS A 246 19.59 -3.34 9.64
N ILE A 247 19.17 -2.11 9.40
CA ILE A 247 19.68 -1.26 8.31
C ILE A 247 21.18 -0.98 8.50
N LEU A 248 21.57 -0.54 9.69
CA LEU A 248 22.95 -0.17 10.01
C LEU A 248 23.87 -1.39 9.95
N SER A 249 23.44 -2.57 10.41
CA SER A 249 24.19 -3.82 10.33
C SER A 249 24.57 -4.16 8.89
N VAL A 250 23.60 -4.12 7.97
CA VAL A 250 23.86 -4.40 6.53
C VAL A 250 24.79 -3.36 5.93
N ARG A 251 24.56 -2.08 6.21
CA ARG A 251 25.41 -1.01 5.69
C ARG A 251 26.85 -1.09 6.19
N GLN A 252 27.04 -1.38 7.46
CA GLN A 252 28.38 -1.54 8.05
C GLN A 252 29.10 -2.78 7.54
N LYS A 253 28.38 -3.91 7.43
CA LYS A 253 28.96 -5.20 7.04
C LYS A 253 29.34 -5.26 5.58
N TYR A 254 28.52 -4.71 4.68
CA TYR A 254 28.68 -4.87 3.24
C TYR A 254 29.03 -3.57 2.51
N GLY A 255 28.92 -2.41 3.14
CA GLY A 255 29.20 -1.11 2.51
C GLY A 255 28.18 -0.70 1.43
N ILE A 256 26.97 -1.24 1.46
CA ILE A 256 25.95 -1.07 0.42
C ILE A 256 24.83 -0.12 0.84
N GLN A 257 24.12 0.46 -0.13
CA GLN A 257 22.93 1.24 0.12
C GLN A 257 21.76 0.32 0.50
N VAL A 258 21.00 0.70 1.51
CA VAL A 258 19.75 0.01 1.88
C VAL A 258 18.56 0.82 1.42
N TYR A 259 17.59 0.15 0.79
CA TYR A 259 16.29 0.68 0.40
C TYR A 259 15.16 -0.03 1.16
N LEU A 260 14.05 0.67 1.36
CA LEU A 260 12.77 0.12 1.82
C LEU A 260 11.65 0.66 0.93
N GLU A 261 10.59 -0.14 0.76
CA GLU A 261 9.44 0.17 -0.11
C GLU A 261 8.10 0.08 0.64
N PRO A 262 7.95 0.70 1.83
CA PRO A 262 6.65 0.69 2.48
C PRO A 262 5.64 1.46 1.62
N GLY A 263 4.44 0.92 1.48
CA GLY A 263 3.31 1.63 0.89
C GLY A 263 2.40 2.19 1.97
N GLU A 264 1.88 1.31 2.79
CA GLU A 264 0.94 1.61 3.87
C GLU A 264 1.49 2.61 4.89
N ALA A 265 2.75 2.45 5.30
CA ALA A 265 3.35 3.34 6.30
C ALA A 265 3.34 4.82 5.90
N TRP A 266 3.27 5.15 4.60
CA TRP A 266 3.14 6.53 4.15
C TRP A 266 1.77 7.12 4.44
N ALA A 267 0.70 6.32 4.31
CA ALA A 267 -0.68 6.78 4.41
C ALA A 267 -1.49 6.11 5.54
N LEU A 268 -0.82 5.41 6.46
CA LEU A 268 -1.46 4.77 7.61
C LEU A 268 -2.24 5.80 8.44
N ASN A 269 -3.50 5.51 8.69
CA ASN A 269 -4.45 6.39 9.39
C ASN A 269 -4.63 7.78 8.74
N ALA A 270 -4.23 7.96 7.49
CA ALA A 270 -4.27 9.25 6.80
C ALA A 270 -5.46 9.40 5.84
N GLY A 271 -6.50 8.60 5.99
CA GLY A 271 -7.69 8.72 5.17
C GLY A 271 -8.93 8.12 5.79
N TYR A 272 -10.06 8.64 5.36
CA TYR A 272 -11.39 8.25 5.80
C TYR A 272 -12.27 7.95 4.59
N LEU A 273 -13.25 7.07 4.77
CA LEU A 273 -14.38 6.93 3.84
C LEU A 273 -15.64 7.38 4.55
N VAL A 274 -16.21 8.49 4.09
CA VAL A 274 -17.46 9.04 4.59
C VAL A 274 -18.60 8.49 3.76
N THR A 275 -19.63 7.95 4.39
CA THR A 275 -20.76 7.28 3.75
C THR A 275 -22.07 7.62 4.45
N THR A 276 -23.19 7.42 3.77
CA THR A 276 -24.54 7.66 4.30
C THR A 276 -25.36 6.38 4.29
N VAL A 277 -26.16 6.18 5.32
CA VAL A 277 -27.16 5.11 5.38
C VAL A 277 -28.30 5.44 4.42
N LEU A 278 -28.51 4.57 3.42
CA LEU A 278 -29.58 4.69 2.43
C LEU A 278 -30.91 4.06 2.90
N ASP A 279 -30.80 2.94 3.62
CA ASP A 279 -31.95 2.18 4.08
C ASP A 279 -31.60 1.34 5.31
N THR A 280 -32.59 1.05 6.14
CA THR A 280 -32.47 0.12 7.26
C THR A 280 -33.57 -0.93 7.18
N LEU A 281 -33.18 -2.20 7.35
CA LEU A 281 -34.12 -3.32 7.27
C LEU A 281 -33.79 -4.39 8.31
N ARG A 282 -34.72 -5.33 8.47
CA ARG A 282 -34.53 -6.48 9.35
C ARG A 282 -34.79 -7.77 8.58
N ASN A 283 -33.89 -8.74 8.72
CA ASN A 283 -34.09 -10.08 8.19
C ASN A 283 -33.85 -11.09 9.32
N GLY A 284 -34.93 -11.75 9.74
CA GLY A 284 -34.92 -12.56 10.95
C GLY A 284 -34.52 -11.73 12.18
N ASP A 285 -33.50 -12.18 12.89
CA ASP A 285 -32.97 -11.46 14.06
C ASP A 285 -31.86 -10.45 13.74
N THR A 286 -31.44 -10.36 12.47
CA THR A 286 -30.38 -9.47 12.04
C THR A 286 -30.95 -8.12 11.60
N SER A 287 -30.48 -7.04 12.23
CA SER A 287 -30.67 -5.67 11.75
C SER A 287 -29.60 -5.36 10.70
N LEU A 288 -29.99 -4.72 9.60
CA LEU A 288 -29.11 -4.38 8.49
C LEU A 288 -29.23 -2.88 8.16
N ALA A 289 -28.14 -2.28 7.68
CA ALA A 289 -28.15 -0.98 7.06
C ALA A 289 -27.42 -1.05 5.71
N ILE A 290 -28.05 -0.50 4.69
CA ILE A 290 -27.48 -0.37 3.34
C ILE A 290 -26.87 1.02 3.22
N LEU A 291 -25.60 1.06 2.86
CA LEU A 291 -24.83 2.29 2.71
C LEU A 291 -24.75 2.70 1.23
N ASP A 292 -24.43 3.97 0.97
CA ASP A 292 -24.14 4.46 -0.39
C ASP A 292 -22.73 4.09 -0.88
N MET A 293 -21.89 3.48 -0.02
CA MET A 293 -20.64 2.85 -0.38
C MET A 293 -20.79 1.33 -0.55
N SER A 294 -19.85 0.71 -1.26
CA SER A 294 -19.78 -0.74 -1.47
C SER A 294 -18.42 -1.27 -1.02
N ALA A 295 -18.43 -2.37 -0.26
CA ALA A 295 -17.17 -3.08 0.04
C ALA A 295 -16.50 -3.57 -1.24
N ALA A 296 -17.27 -4.17 -2.15
CA ALA A 296 -16.75 -4.71 -3.41
C ALA A 296 -16.14 -3.65 -4.35
N CYS A 297 -16.65 -2.41 -4.30
CA CYS A 297 -16.24 -1.34 -5.22
C CYS A 297 -15.25 -0.36 -4.60
N HIS A 298 -15.41 -0.01 -3.33
CA HIS A 298 -14.70 1.10 -2.71
C HIS A 298 -13.66 0.66 -1.68
N THR A 299 -13.86 -0.51 -1.05
CA THR A 299 -12.94 -1.08 -0.06
C THR A 299 -12.78 -2.59 -0.32
N PRO A 300 -12.28 -3.00 -1.52
CA PRO A 300 -12.30 -4.41 -1.92
C PRO A 300 -11.51 -5.33 -0.99
N ASP A 301 -10.51 -4.83 -0.28
CA ASP A 301 -9.75 -5.61 0.70
C ASP A 301 -10.61 -6.12 1.86
N VAL A 302 -11.72 -5.47 2.18
CA VAL A 302 -12.69 -5.98 3.17
C VAL A 302 -13.20 -7.37 2.78
N ILE A 303 -13.26 -7.68 1.47
CA ILE A 303 -13.71 -8.98 0.94
C ILE A 303 -12.52 -9.86 0.55
N GLU A 304 -11.50 -9.28 -0.14
CA GLU A 304 -10.35 -10.02 -0.68
C GLU A 304 -9.38 -10.46 0.42
N MET A 305 -9.24 -9.62 1.46
CA MET A 305 -8.33 -9.76 2.58
C MET A 305 -9.12 -9.61 3.90
N PRO A 306 -10.10 -10.45 4.22
CA PRO A 306 -11.20 -10.13 5.13
C PRO A 306 -10.76 -9.50 6.44
N TYR A 307 -11.17 -8.27 6.65
CA TYR A 307 -11.01 -7.54 7.91
C TYR A 307 -12.22 -6.63 8.11
N ARG A 308 -12.39 -6.12 9.33
CA ARG A 308 -13.44 -5.18 9.68
C ARG A 308 -12.83 -3.78 9.85
N PRO A 309 -13.11 -2.82 8.93
CA PRO A 309 -12.56 -1.48 9.03
C PRO A 309 -12.94 -0.78 10.33
N PRO A 310 -12.07 0.03 10.93
CA PRO A 310 -12.44 0.88 12.07
C PRO A 310 -13.59 1.82 11.68
N LEU A 311 -14.60 1.90 12.53
CA LEU A 311 -15.76 2.79 12.33
C LEU A 311 -15.88 3.74 13.51
N LEU A 312 -15.95 5.04 13.21
CA LEU A 312 -16.07 6.10 14.23
C LEU A 312 -17.33 5.91 15.09
N ASP A 313 -17.14 6.02 16.40
CA ASP A 313 -18.21 5.89 17.42
C ASP A 313 -18.94 4.54 17.40
N ALA A 314 -18.47 3.54 16.67
CA ALA A 314 -19.00 2.18 16.70
C ALA A 314 -18.17 1.25 17.61
N GLY A 315 -18.80 0.18 18.08
CA GLY A 315 -18.18 -0.91 18.83
C GLY A 315 -18.16 -2.23 18.04
N GLU A 316 -17.58 -3.25 18.68
CA GLU A 316 -17.68 -4.63 18.22
C GLU A 316 -19.13 -5.11 18.25
N ALA A 317 -19.44 -6.13 17.45
CA ALA A 317 -20.77 -6.75 17.46
C ALA A 317 -21.16 -7.17 18.89
N GLY A 318 -22.28 -6.65 19.40
CA GLY A 318 -22.76 -6.93 20.74
C GLY A 318 -22.12 -6.10 21.87
N GLU A 319 -21.16 -5.26 21.60
CA GLU A 319 -20.53 -4.38 22.60
C GLU A 319 -21.49 -3.26 23.05
N LYS A 320 -22.29 -2.72 22.12
CA LYS A 320 -23.29 -1.69 22.36
C LYS A 320 -24.71 -2.21 22.12
N THR A 321 -25.69 -1.39 22.43
CA THR A 321 -27.12 -1.78 22.47
C THR A 321 -27.65 -2.28 21.11
N HIS A 322 -27.22 -1.68 20.00
CA HIS A 322 -27.80 -1.93 18.67
C HIS A 322 -26.73 -2.51 17.74
N THR A 323 -26.72 -3.83 17.54
CA THR A 323 -25.86 -4.48 16.54
C THR A 323 -26.52 -4.42 15.17
N VAL A 324 -25.77 -3.96 14.17
CA VAL A 324 -26.22 -3.78 12.79
C VAL A 324 -25.16 -4.32 11.84
N ARG A 325 -25.58 -5.10 10.84
CA ARG A 325 -24.76 -5.52 9.70
C ARG A 325 -24.79 -4.43 8.65
N LEU A 326 -23.62 -3.92 8.29
CA LEU A 326 -23.46 -2.90 7.25
C LEU A 326 -23.15 -3.57 5.92
N GLY A 327 -23.85 -3.18 4.87
CA GLY A 327 -23.66 -3.68 3.51
C GLY A 327 -23.79 -2.58 2.47
N GLY A 328 -23.25 -2.87 1.27
CA GLY A 328 -23.35 -1.98 0.12
C GLY A 328 -24.60 -2.22 -0.72
N PRO A 329 -24.84 -1.37 -1.75
CA PRO A 329 -26.05 -1.41 -2.57
C PRO A 329 -25.90 -2.28 -3.82
N THR A 330 -24.79 -3.00 -4.02
CA THR A 330 -24.57 -3.82 -5.22
C THR A 330 -25.37 -5.12 -5.18
N CYS A 331 -25.52 -5.77 -6.33
CA CYS A 331 -26.19 -7.07 -6.43
C CYS A 331 -25.35 -8.24 -5.89
N LEU A 332 -24.09 -8.00 -5.49
CA LEU A 332 -23.23 -9.03 -4.91
C LEU A 332 -23.70 -9.36 -3.50
N ALA A 333 -24.14 -10.60 -3.27
CA ALA A 333 -24.58 -11.04 -1.94
C ALA A 333 -23.50 -10.88 -0.84
N GLY A 334 -22.23 -10.92 -1.23
CA GLY A 334 -21.07 -10.71 -0.36
C GLY A 334 -20.65 -9.24 -0.21
N ASP A 335 -21.42 -8.26 -0.68
CA ASP A 335 -21.12 -6.83 -0.49
C ASP A 335 -21.44 -6.40 0.95
N ILE A 336 -20.71 -7.00 1.89
CA ILE A 336 -20.86 -6.82 3.33
C ILE A 336 -19.58 -6.21 3.88
N ILE A 337 -19.72 -5.15 4.67
CA ILE A 337 -18.59 -4.44 5.28
C ILE A 337 -18.25 -5.08 6.64
N GLY A 338 -19.27 -5.39 7.44
CA GLY A 338 -19.10 -6.05 8.73
C GLY A 338 -20.27 -5.81 9.68
N ASP A 339 -20.18 -6.43 10.86
CA ASP A 339 -21.13 -6.25 11.96
C ASP A 339 -20.53 -5.27 12.97
N TYR A 340 -21.31 -4.22 13.30
CA TYR A 340 -20.93 -3.16 14.23
C TYR A 340 -22.04 -2.93 15.24
N SER A 341 -21.70 -2.32 16.38
CA SER A 341 -22.72 -1.93 17.37
C SER A 341 -22.68 -0.44 17.66
N PHE A 342 -23.86 0.11 17.96
CA PHE A 342 -24.12 1.53 18.18
C PHE A 342 -24.92 1.76 19.48
N ASP A 343 -24.79 2.97 20.04
CA ASP A 343 -25.54 3.37 21.26
C ASP A 343 -27.01 3.67 20.94
N ALA A 344 -27.31 4.07 19.70
CA ALA A 344 -28.66 4.32 19.17
C ALA A 344 -28.89 3.55 17.86
N PRO A 345 -30.12 3.24 17.47
CA PRO A 345 -30.40 2.63 16.19
C PRO A 345 -30.01 3.58 15.04
N LEU A 346 -29.45 2.99 13.95
CA LEU A 346 -29.20 3.75 12.73
C LEU A 346 -30.50 4.08 12.00
N ALA A 347 -30.50 5.21 11.33
CA ALA A 347 -31.59 5.70 10.50
C ALA A 347 -31.10 6.11 9.11
N GLU A 348 -31.99 6.14 8.12
CA GLU A 348 -31.73 6.73 6.81
C GLU A 348 -31.22 8.17 6.95
N GLY A 349 -30.16 8.50 6.23
CA GLY A 349 -29.48 9.78 6.27
C GLY A 349 -28.36 9.90 7.31
N ASP A 350 -28.20 8.92 8.21
CA ASP A 350 -27.05 8.93 9.13
C ASP A 350 -25.75 8.82 8.36
N LYS A 351 -24.77 9.67 8.69
CA LYS A 351 -23.42 9.59 8.16
C LYS A 351 -22.53 8.73 9.04
N LEU A 352 -21.79 7.83 8.40
CA LEU A 352 -20.80 6.97 9.02
C LEU A 352 -19.41 7.29 8.46
N ILE A 353 -18.35 7.10 9.27
CA ILE A 353 -16.97 7.40 8.88
C ILE A 353 -16.09 6.21 9.21
N PHE A 354 -15.63 5.55 8.16
CA PHE A 354 -14.61 4.51 8.29
C PHE A 354 -13.22 5.15 8.33
N GLY A 355 -12.37 4.68 9.24
CA GLY A 355 -10.98 5.10 9.39
C GLY A 355 -10.01 4.22 8.61
N ASP A 356 -8.80 4.73 8.43
CA ASP A 356 -7.70 4.06 7.71
C ASP A 356 -8.05 3.66 6.27
N MET A 357 -8.74 4.55 5.55
CA MET A 357 -9.26 4.31 4.21
C MET A 357 -8.44 4.95 3.08
N ALA A 358 -7.17 5.32 3.33
CA ALA A 358 -6.28 5.83 2.28
C ALA A 358 -5.54 4.73 1.52
N ILE A 359 -5.22 3.63 2.20
CA ILE A 359 -4.38 2.55 1.68
C ILE A 359 -5.23 1.45 1.03
N TYR A 360 -4.76 0.93 -0.12
CA TYR A 360 -5.41 -0.12 -0.92
C TYR A 360 -6.90 0.12 -1.21
N THR A 361 -7.33 1.39 -1.24
CA THR A 361 -8.70 1.80 -1.56
C THR A 361 -8.78 2.46 -2.94
N THR A 362 -8.31 3.70 -3.07
CA THR A 362 -8.37 4.45 -4.33
C THR A 362 -7.60 3.81 -5.47
N CYS A 363 -6.54 3.06 -5.18
CA CYS A 363 -5.76 2.30 -6.16
C CYS A 363 -6.41 0.96 -6.57
N LYS A 364 -7.37 0.44 -5.80
CA LYS A 364 -8.07 -0.83 -6.05
C LYS A 364 -9.55 -0.66 -6.38
N ASN A 365 -10.11 0.53 -6.20
CA ASN A 365 -11.54 0.77 -6.42
C ASN A 365 -11.97 0.45 -7.86
N ASN A 366 -13.26 0.17 -8.02
CA ASN A 366 -13.84 -0.23 -9.29
C ASN A 366 -15.28 0.26 -9.43
N THR A 367 -15.87 0.05 -10.60
CA THR A 367 -17.21 0.51 -10.94
C THR A 367 -18.18 -0.65 -11.21
N PHE A 368 -18.02 -1.78 -10.51
CA PHE A 368 -18.95 -2.90 -10.62
C PHE A 368 -20.39 -2.44 -10.36
N ASN A 369 -21.34 -3.02 -11.04
CA ASN A 369 -22.76 -2.66 -10.97
C ASN A 369 -23.08 -1.20 -11.37
N GLY A 370 -22.14 -0.48 -12.02
CA GLY A 370 -22.31 0.95 -12.32
C GLY A 370 -22.14 1.85 -11.11
N MET A 371 -21.55 1.35 -10.02
CA MET A 371 -21.22 2.17 -8.86
C MET A 371 -20.28 3.32 -9.26
N PRO A 372 -20.59 4.56 -8.88
CA PRO A 372 -19.69 5.68 -9.12
C PRO A 372 -18.43 5.53 -8.27
N LEU A 373 -17.28 5.96 -8.79
CA LEU A 373 -16.09 6.14 -7.96
C LEU A 373 -16.32 7.29 -6.98
N PRO A 374 -16.02 7.12 -5.68
CA PRO A 374 -16.14 8.20 -4.70
C PRO A 374 -15.16 9.34 -5.02
N PRO A 375 -15.57 10.61 -4.98
CA PRO A 375 -14.67 11.75 -5.09
C PRO A 375 -13.64 11.72 -3.97
N ILE A 376 -12.47 12.30 -4.24
CA ILE A 376 -11.37 12.35 -3.30
C ILE A 376 -11.21 13.79 -2.80
N TRP A 377 -11.27 13.96 -1.49
CA TRP A 377 -11.15 15.22 -0.79
C TRP A 377 -9.89 15.24 0.06
N LEU A 378 -9.39 16.42 0.37
CA LEU A 378 -8.27 16.65 1.29
C LEU A 378 -8.73 17.51 2.47
N LEU A 379 -8.50 17.03 3.67
CA LEU A 379 -8.46 17.83 4.88
C LEU A 379 -7.06 18.41 5.00
N GLY A 380 -6.91 19.69 4.67
CA GLY A 380 -5.65 20.39 4.74
C GLY A 380 -5.17 20.58 6.19
N ALA A 381 -3.88 20.80 6.36
CA ALA A 381 -3.30 21.08 7.67
C ALA A 381 -3.85 22.37 8.32
N ASP A 382 -4.46 23.24 7.51
CA ASP A 382 -5.17 24.46 7.94
C ASP A 382 -6.62 24.19 8.41
N GLY A 383 -7.08 22.94 8.38
CA GLY A 383 -8.43 22.51 8.74
C GLY A 383 -9.48 22.73 7.64
N ASN A 384 -9.10 23.20 6.45
CA ASN A 384 -10.04 23.37 5.34
C ASN A 384 -10.16 22.08 4.51
N CYS A 385 -11.36 21.78 4.06
CA CYS A 385 -11.62 20.67 3.12
C CYS A 385 -11.69 21.21 1.70
N ARG A 386 -11.01 20.51 0.76
CA ARG A 386 -11.10 20.79 -0.68
C ARG A 386 -11.18 19.51 -1.50
N GLU A 387 -11.92 19.57 -2.58
CA GLU A 387 -11.99 18.46 -3.53
C GLU A 387 -10.69 18.38 -4.35
N LEU A 388 -10.14 17.16 -4.45
CA LEU A 388 -8.97 16.87 -5.27
C LEU A 388 -9.36 16.28 -6.63
N VAL A 389 -10.31 15.32 -6.60
CA VAL A 389 -10.74 14.57 -7.78
C VAL A 389 -12.25 14.38 -7.70
N HIS A 390 -12.92 14.64 -8.81
CA HIS A 390 -14.32 14.30 -9.02
C HIS A 390 -14.45 13.26 -10.12
N PHE A 391 -15.33 12.28 -9.92
CA PHE A 391 -15.62 11.24 -10.90
C PHE A 391 -17.09 11.30 -11.31
N GLY A 392 -17.37 10.93 -12.56
CA GLY A 392 -18.71 10.96 -13.12
C GLY A 392 -18.99 9.78 -14.06
N TYR A 393 -20.12 9.84 -14.74
CA TYR A 393 -20.56 8.81 -15.66
C TYR A 393 -19.52 8.47 -16.75
N GLN A 394 -18.72 9.44 -17.18
CA GLN A 394 -17.71 9.22 -18.24
C GLN A 394 -16.59 8.28 -17.77
N ASP A 395 -16.20 8.34 -16.48
CA ASP A 395 -15.18 7.44 -15.90
C ASP A 395 -15.66 5.98 -15.92
N PHE A 396 -16.94 5.76 -15.67
CA PHE A 396 -17.56 4.44 -15.82
C PHE A 396 -17.62 4.02 -17.30
N LYS A 397 -18.13 4.89 -18.18
CA LYS A 397 -18.42 4.58 -19.60
C LYS A 397 -17.15 4.28 -20.39
N MET A 398 -16.08 5.07 -20.22
CA MET A 398 -14.83 4.90 -20.97
C MET A 398 -14.13 3.55 -20.73
N ARG A 399 -14.36 2.93 -19.59
CA ARG A 399 -13.83 1.59 -19.28
C ARG A 399 -14.51 0.47 -20.04
N LEU A 400 -15.71 0.70 -20.56
CA LEU A 400 -16.57 -0.33 -21.14
C LEU A 400 -16.64 -0.26 -22.67
N GLY A 401 -16.17 0.82 -23.27
CA GLY A 401 -16.17 0.96 -24.72
C GLY A 401 -15.62 2.29 -25.20
N ALA A 402 -15.28 2.33 -26.50
CA ALA A 402 -14.87 3.56 -27.16
C ALA A 402 -16.09 4.46 -27.43
N GLN A 403 -15.85 5.80 -27.50
CA GLN A 403 -16.85 6.74 -28.02
C GLN A 403 -16.93 6.65 -29.53
#